data_47a76d2c8de25f5420abc49fb756ffec
#
_entry.id   47a76d2c8de25f5420abc49fb756ffec
#
_cell.length_a   1.000
_cell.length_b   1.000
_cell.length_c   1.000
_cell.angle_alpha   90.00
_cell.angle_beta   90.00
_cell.angle_gamma   90.00
#
_symmetry.space_group_name_H-M   'P 1'
#
loop_
_entity.id
_entity.type
_entity.pdbx_description
1 polymer ?
#
loop_
_entity_poly.entity_id
_entity_poly.type
_entity_poly.pdbx_seq_one_letter_code
_entity_poly.pdbx_strand_id
1 'polypeptide(L)'
;MRATEPWLATVLPVLNEEEHIEACLNSLIHQSLPAEEHIIIVLDGGSIDSTKEIIERVRNEAEGKDSPKIHLHDNPGRFVPHARNLALQLLPESITHLLEFNGHIDVGATHLVDMKSVWDRLEKQHPRLAGLGCRVVGHGDGISTTESILDSTLDSPLGGSTGQFARFGEEGPTNVPAFALHSRKAIEAVDGWDESFLTSQDSDLSMRLRKAGFVLFRTPTVTVKMRRRTSFKSWFLMSHRYGFWRTKVLLKHPRRIVFRELLPLFGLIITLFLSTMKLKLALIPILAYLGVLFLVGISQLRKGIPHVFGVPFSLALLHTGFTIGLLDGLIRKGRKSNDR
;
A
#
# COMPACT_ATOMS: atom_id res chain seq x y z
N MET A 1 12.36 -27.74 27.22
CA MET A 1 11.98 -27.26 25.87
C MET A 1 12.87 -26.09 25.54
N ARG A 2 13.52 -26.05 24.38
CA ARG A 2 14.19 -24.79 23.93
C ARG A 2 13.10 -23.76 23.75
N ALA A 3 13.27 -22.58 24.30
CA ALA A 3 12.36 -21.47 24.03
C ALA A 3 12.29 -21.28 22.51
N THR A 4 11.08 -21.24 21.97
CA THR A 4 10.85 -21.01 20.54
C THR A 4 11.30 -19.57 20.28
N GLU A 5 12.31 -19.36 19.43
CA GLU A 5 12.74 -18.02 19.07
C GLU A 5 11.79 -17.46 18.00
N PRO A 6 11.48 -16.15 18.03
CA PRO A 6 10.60 -15.55 17.03
C PRO A 6 11.23 -15.64 15.64
N TRP A 7 10.43 -16.07 14.66
CA TRP A 7 10.82 -16.15 13.25
C TRP A 7 10.22 -15.02 12.42
N LEU A 8 9.16 -14.37 12.92
CA LEU A 8 8.39 -13.33 12.24
C LEU A 8 8.51 -11.98 12.98
N ALA A 9 8.76 -10.92 12.22
CA ALA A 9 8.62 -9.54 12.70
C ALA A 9 7.58 -8.79 11.89
N THR A 10 6.59 -8.16 12.56
CA THR A 10 5.76 -7.14 11.94
C THR A 10 6.44 -5.78 12.08
N VAL A 11 6.73 -5.14 10.94
CA VAL A 11 7.40 -3.85 10.87
C VAL A 11 6.36 -2.76 10.62
N LEU A 12 6.21 -1.84 11.58
CA LEU A 12 5.23 -0.76 11.61
C LEU A 12 5.91 0.62 11.60
N PRO A 13 6.17 1.21 10.43
CA PRO A 13 6.47 2.63 10.34
C PRO A 13 5.23 3.46 10.71
N VAL A 14 5.37 4.38 11.66
CA VAL A 14 4.27 5.25 12.12
C VAL A 14 4.69 6.72 12.09
N LEU A 15 3.70 7.60 11.86
CA LEU A 15 3.86 9.04 11.95
C LEU A 15 2.48 9.69 12.10
N ASN A 16 2.16 10.20 13.30
CA ASN A 16 0.87 10.82 13.63
C ASN A 16 -0.32 9.88 13.34
N GLU A 17 -0.37 8.76 14.03
CA GLU A 17 -1.37 7.70 13.87
C GLU A 17 -2.23 7.52 15.14
N GLU A 18 -2.36 8.57 15.99
CA GLU A 18 -3.08 8.48 17.28
C GLU A 18 -4.51 7.93 17.15
N GLU A 19 -5.19 8.21 16.02
CA GLU A 19 -6.55 7.74 15.78
C GLU A 19 -6.65 6.23 15.51
N HIS A 20 -5.55 5.58 15.11
CA HIS A 20 -5.61 4.22 14.55
C HIS A 20 -4.64 3.23 15.16
N ILE A 21 -3.52 3.69 15.72
CA ILE A 21 -2.41 2.83 16.14
C ILE A 21 -2.82 1.83 17.22
N GLU A 22 -3.72 2.21 18.13
CA GLU A 22 -4.20 1.31 19.18
C GLU A 22 -4.96 0.11 18.59
N ALA A 23 -5.90 0.33 17.70
CA ALA A 23 -6.64 -0.73 17.02
C ALA A 23 -5.72 -1.63 16.21
N CYS A 24 -4.75 -1.03 15.49
CA CYS A 24 -3.74 -1.76 14.74
C CYS A 24 -2.92 -2.69 15.63
N LEU A 25 -2.34 -2.18 16.73
CA LEU A 25 -1.55 -2.99 17.67
C LEU A 25 -2.40 -4.09 18.32
N ASN A 26 -3.62 -3.78 18.75
CA ASN A 26 -4.52 -4.76 19.32
C ASN A 26 -4.84 -5.89 18.34
N SER A 27 -5.03 -5.60 17.05
CA SER A 27 -5.24 -6.62 16.04
C SER A 27 -4.03 -7.55 15.84
N LEU A 28 -2.81 -7.06 16.12
CA LEU A 28 -1.56 -7.82 16.04
C LEU A 28 -1.21 -8.59 17.31
N ILE A 29 -1.63 -8.08 18.47
CA ILE A 29 -1.45 -8.74 19.77
C ILE A 29 -2.35 -9.98 19.87
N HIS A 30 -3.59 -9.89 19.37
CA HIS A 30 -4.58 -10.95 19.46
C HIS A 30 -4.57 -11.90 18.25
N GLN A 31 -3.38 -12.30 17.81
CA GLN A 31 -3.24 -13.29 16.74
C GLN A 31 -3.23 -14.72 17.29
N SER A 32 -3.68 -15.68 16.45
CA SER A 32 -3.63 -17.11 16.78
C SER A 32 -2.23 -17.72 16.66
N LEU A 33 -1.27 -16.99 16.10
CA LEU A 33 0.14 -17.40 16.09
C LEU A 33 0.67 -17.30 17.52
N PRO A 34 1.44 -18.33 18.02
CA PRO A 34 2.05 -18.26 19.34
C PRO A 34 2.86 -16.98 19.54
N ALA A 35 2.68 -16.34 20.68
CA ALA A 35 3.26 -15.02 20.96
C ALA A 35 4.80 -15.03 20.89
N GLU A 36 5.45 -16.14 21.26
CA GLU A 36 6.89 -16.33 21.21
C GLU A 36 7.46 -16.47 19.80
N GLU A 37 6.61 -16.74 18.79
CA GLU A 37 7.02 -16.84 17.38
C GLU A 37 7.01 -15.48 16.65
N HIS A 38 6.49 -14.42 17.27
CA HIS A 38 6.23 -13.13 16.65
C HIS A 38 6.75 -11.97 17.49
N ILE A 39 7.30 -10.96 16.85
CA ILE A 39 7.61 -9.66 17.46
C ILE A 39 7.00 -8.53 16.63
N ILE A 40 6.67 -7.42 17.28
CA ILE A 40 6.19 -6.20 16.67
C ILE A 40 7.26 -5.13 16.86
N ILE A 41 7.77 -4.57 15.77
CA ILE A 41 8.71 -3.45 15.81
C ILE A 41 8.05 -2.20 15.23
N VAL A 42 7.87 -1.19 16.07
CA VAL A 42 7.28 0.09 15.71
C VAL A 42 8.39 1.12 15.55
N LEU A 43 8.42 1.79 14.41
CA LEU A 43 9.43 2.78 14.03
C LEU A 43 8.74 4.15 13.88
N ASP A 44 8.85 5.00 14.91
CA ASP A 44 8.22 6.32 14.93
C ASP A 44 9.03 7.37 14.17
N GLY A 45 8.44 7.98 13.15
CA GLY A 45 9.03 8.99 12.29
C GLY A 45 9.04 10.40 12.89
N GLY A 46 8.93 10.54 14.21
CA GLY A 46 8.83 11.82 14.92
C GLY A 46 7.39 12.31 14.97
N SER A 47 6.49 11.50 15.52
CA SER A 47 5.10 11.89 15.80
C SER A 47 5.06 13.02 16.83
N ILE A 48 4.10 13.92 16.63
CA ILE A 48 3.86 15.11 17.47
C ILE A 48 2.48 15.09 18.13
N ASP A 49 1.72 14.02 17.88
CA ASP A 49 0.44 13.70 18.51
C ASP A 49 0.63 12.63 19.60
N SER A 50 -0.44 12.03 20.10
CA SER A 50 -0.41 11.01 21.17
C SER A 50 0.01 9.60 20.68
N THR A 51 0.58 9.46 19.46
CA THR A 51 0.96 8.15 18.89
C THR A 51 1.90 7.38 19.82
N LYS A 52 2.96 8.03 20.31
CA LYS A 52 3.98 7.37 21.15
C LYS A 52 3.41 6.93 22.50
N GLU A 53 2.65 7.82 23.14
CA GLU A 53 2.00 7.55 24.43
C GLU A 53 1.06 6.35 24.33
N ILE A 54 0.30 6.25 23.23
CA ILE A 54 -0.61 5.12 23.00
C ILE A 54 0.18 3.82 22.82
N ILE A 55 1.27 3.83 22.03
CA ILE A 55 2.11 2.65 21.82
C ILE A 55 2.70 2.16 23.15
N GLU A 56 3.25 3.08 23.95
CA GLU A 56 3.82 2.76 25.27
C GLU A 56 2.76 2.17 26.22
N ARG A 57 1.56 2.74 26.25
CA ARG A 57 0.44 2.22 27.04
C ARG A 57 0.09 0.80 26.62
N VAL A 58 -0.13 0.55 25.33
CA VAL A 58 -0.49 -0.78 24.79
C VAL A 58 0.62 -1.79 25.07
N ARG A 59 1.91 -1.40 24.91
CA ARG A 59 3.04 -2.24 25.24
C ARG A 59 3.04 -2.66 26.70
N ASN A 60 2.85 -1.71 27.63
CA ASN A 60 2.83 -1.99 29.07
C ASN A 60 1.62 -2.86 29.48
N GLU A 61 0.46 -2.67 28.86
CA GLU A 61 -0.71 -3.49 29.07
C GLU A 61 -0.55 -4.93 28.56
N ALA A 62 0.26 -5.14 27.53
CA ALA A 62 0.60 -6.44 26.95
C ALA A 62 1.69 -7.18 27.72
N GLU A 63 2.52 -6.47 28.47
CA GLU A 63 3.65 -7.04 29.21
C GLU A 63 3.18 -8.05 30.28
N GLY A 64 3.85 -9.19 30.35
CA GLY A 64 3.50 -10.29 31.28
C GLY A 64 2.28 -11.12 30.88
N LYS A 65 1.66 -10.83 29.72
CA LYS A 65 0.59 -11.64 29.12
C LYS A 65 1.16 -12.52 28.00
N ASP A 66 0.34 -13.46 27.52
CA ASP A 66 0.65 -14.24 26.32
C ASP A 66 0.47 -13.36 25.06
N SER A 67 1.44 -12.48 24.86
CA SER A 67 1.42 -11.45 23.81
C SER A 67 2.80 -11.31 23.18
N PRO A 68 2.90 -11.00 21.86
CA PRO A 68 4.17 -10.76 21.20
C PRO A 68 4.87 -9.52 21.81
N LYS A 69 6.19 -9.53 21.83
CA LYS A 69 6.96 -8.38 22.31
C LYS A 69 6.81 -7.19 21.35
N ILE A 70 6.55 -6.02 21.92
CA ILE A 70 6.46 -4.76 21.18
C ILE A 70 7.74 -3.95 21.45
N HIS A 71 8.46 -3.61 20.40
CA HIS A 71 9.62 -2.75 20.42
C HIS A 71 9.28 -1.41 19.77
N LEU A 72 9.49 -0.31 20.49
CA LEU A 72 9.34 1.04 19.95
C LEU A 72 10.70 1.66 19.77
N HIS A 73 11.00 2.16 18.58
CA HIS A 73 12.22 2.86 18.24
C HIS A 73 11.94 4.15 17.49
N ASP A 74 12.75 5.16 17.68
CA ASP A 74 12.75 6.35 16.85
C ASP A 74 13.30 6.03 15.45
N ASN A 75 12.66 6.59 14.42
CA ASN A 75 13.11 6.55 13.04
C ASN A 75 13.61 7.94 12.61
N PRO A 76 14.93 8.26 12.78
CA PRO A 76 15.47 9.57 12.43
C PRO A 76 15.29 9.93 10.95
N GLY A 77 15.22 8.92 10.07
CA GLY A 77 14.93 9.10 8.64
C GLY A 77 13.49 9.47 8.33
N ARG A 78 12.58 9.43 9.31
CA ARG A 78 11.18 9.82 9.24
C ARG A 78 10.30 8.98 8.32
N PHE A 79 10.79 8.57 7.16
CA PHE A 79 9.98 7.92 6.12
C PHE A 79 10.06 6.40 6.18
N VAL A 80 9.09 5.75 5.53
CA VAL A 80 8.90 4.29 5.53
C VAL A 80 10.14 3.49 5.12
N PRO A 81 10.88 3.81 4.02
CA PRO A 81 12.04 3.02 3.64
C PRO A 81 13.16 3.07 4.69
N HIS A 82 13.38 4.22 5.34
CA HIS A 82 14.35 4.36 6.44
C HIS A 82 13.94 3.49 7.64
N ALA A 83 12.65 3.53 8.03
CA ALA A 83 12.14 2.70 9.11
C ALA A 83 12.36 1.20 8.83
N ARG A 84 12.05 0.74 7.62
CA ARG A 84 12.20 -0.67 7.24
C ARG A 84 13.65 -1.12 7.19
N ASN A 85 14.57 -0.28 6.70
CA ASN A 85 16.00 -0.56 6.75
C ASN A 85 16.52 -0.57 8.18
N LEU A 86 16.06 0.36 9.02
CA LEU A 86 16.40 0.37 10.45
C LEU A 86 15.91 -0.91 11.13
N ALA A 87 14.71 -1.38 10.81
CA ALA A 87 14.20 -2.65 11.33
C ALA A 87 15.12 -3.83 10.97
N LEU A 88 15.62 -3.92 9.73
CA LEU A 88 16.58 -4.96 9.34
C LEU A 88 17.84 -4.99 10.21
N GLN A 89 18.30 -3.83 10.68
CA GLN A 89 19.50 -3.71 11.52
C GLN A 89 19.22 -4.06 12.99
N LEU A 90 18.01 -3.80 13.48
CA LEU A 90 17.62 -3.99 14.88
C LEU A 90 17.10 -5.41 15.17
N LEU A 91 16.58 -6.10 14.16
CA LEU A 91 15.93 -7.40 14.33
C LEU A 91 16.97 -8.51 14.59
N PRO A 92 16.70 -9.43 15.54
CA PRO A 92 17.56 -10.57 15.82
C PRO A 92 17.71 -11.50 14.61
N GLU A 93 18.77 -12.30 14.58
CA GLU A 93 19.05 -13.24 13.47
C GLU A 93 17.99 -14.33 13.32
N SER A 94 17.27 -14.67 14.39
CA SER A 94 16.18 -15.64 14.37
C SER A 94 15.02 -15.22 13.45
N ILE A 95 14.83 -13.90 13.23
CA ILE A 95 13.81 -13.38 12.34
C ILE A 95 14.17 -13.66 10.88
N THR A 96 13.41 -14.54 10.26
CA THR A 96 13.56 -14.95 8.86
C THR A 96 12.58 -14.26 7.93
N HIS A 97 11.46 -13.74 8.47
CA HIS A 97 10.41 -13.10 7.69
C HIS A 97 9.99 -11.76 8.29
N LEU A 98 9.69 -10.80 7.42
CA LEU A 98 9.18 -9.49 7.77
C LEU A 98 7.80 -9.29 7.17
N LEU A 99 6.84 -8.89 7.98
CA LEU A 99 5.51 -8.48 7.54
C LEU A 99 5.44 -6.95 7.51
N GLU A 100 5.16 -6.39 6.34
CA GLU A 100 5.08 -4.94 6.14
C GLU A 100 3.68 -4.43 6.42
N PHE A 101 3.51 -3.62 7.46
CA PHE A 101 2.22 -2.98 7.77
C PHE A 101 2.35 -1.47 7.94
N ASN A 102 1.23 -0.80 8.12
CA ASN A 102 1.11 0.63 8.46
C ASN A 102 0.25 0.76 9.71
N GLY A 103 0.37 1.87 10.44
CA GLY A 103 -0.33 2.11 11.71
C GLY A 103 -1.88 2.21 11.62
N HIS A 104 -2.45 2.27 10.42
CA HIS A 104 -3.90 2.43 10.18
C HIS A 104 -4.55 1.22 9.47
N ILE A 105 -4.05 0.01 9.76
CA ILE A 105 -4.63 -1.25 9.29
C ILE A 105 -5.25 -2.03 10.45
N ASP A 106 -6.09 -2.99 10.09
CA ASP A 106 -6.69 -3.95 11.00
C ASP A 106 -6.72 -5.34 10.34
N VAL A 107 -6.43 -6.39 11.12
CA VAL A 107 -6.34 -7.76 10.64
C VAL A 107 -7.15 -8.72 11.51
N GLY A 108 -7.65 -9.80 10.93
CA GLY A 108 -8.33 -10.87 11.67
C GLY A 108 -7.35 -11.67 12.53
N ALA A 109 -7.87 -12.34 13.56
CA ALA A 109 -7.07 -13.10 14.52
C ALA A 109 -6.24 -14.23 13.89
N THR A 110 -6.62 -14.77 12.75
CA THR A 110 -5.90 -15.84 12.05
C THR A 110 -4.93 -15.37 11.00
N HIS A 111 -4.80 -14.03 10.81
CA HIS A 111 -4.06 -13.45 9.69
C HIS A 111 -2.62 -14.00 9.58
N LEU A 112 -1.87 -14.06 10.68
CA LEU A 112 -0.48 -14.50 10.66
C LEU A 112 -0.33 -15.99 10.37
N VAL A 113 -1.18 -16.84 10.94
CA VAL A 113 -1.17 -18.28 10.66
C VAL A 113 -1.62 -18.59 9.24
N ASP A 114 -2.59 -17.86 8.72
CA ASP A 114 -3.06 -17.99 7.34
C ASP A 114 -1.98 -17.58 6.34
N MET A 115 -1.30 -16.44 6.58
CA MET A 115 -0.16 -16.00 5.77
C MET A 115 0.97 -17.03 5.78
N LYS A 116 1.30 -17.56 6.95
CA LYS A 116 2.32 -18.62 7.10
C LYS A 116 1.93 -19.87 6.32
N SER A 117 0.70 -20.33 6.45
CA SER A 117 0.20 -21.53 5.76
C SER A 117 0.31 -21.41 4.23
N VAL A 118 -0.09 -20.23 3.69
CA VAL A 118 0.03 -19.95 2.25
C VAL A 118 1.49 -19.86 1.85
N TRP A 119 2.33 -19.20 2.65
CA TRP A 119 3.78 -19.10 2.39
C TRP A 119 4.43 -20.47 2.31
N ASP A 120 4.25 -21.32 3.33
CA ASP A 120 4.87 -22.65 3.43
C ASP A 120 4.50 -23.56 2.24
N ARG A 121 3.27 -23.41 1.74
CA ARG A 121 2.79 -24.12 0.54
C ARG A 121 3.44 -23.59 -0.75
N LEU A 122 3.49 -22.27 -0.90
CA LEU A 122 4.05 -21.63 -2.10
C LEU A 122 5.57 -21.79 -2.19
N GLU A 123 6.28 -21.72 -1.05
CA GLU A 123 7.74 -21.87 -1.01
C GLU A 123 8.18 -23.23 -1.50
N LYS A 124 7.42 -24.30 -1.19
CA LYS A 124 7.69 -25.67 -1.70
C LYS A 124 7.61 -25.72 -3.24
N GLN A 125 6.72 -24.94 -3.84
CA GLN A 125 6.54 -24.87 -5.29
C GLN A 125 7.48 -23.86 -5.95
N HIS A 126 7.86 -22.83 -5.22
CA HIS A 126 8.65 -21.69 -5.66
C HIS A 126 9.79 -21.39 -4.67
N PRO A 127 10.92 -22.13 -4.72
CA PRO A 127 12.02 -21.99 -3.76
C PRO A 127 12.67 -20.59 -3.73
N ARG A 128 12.34 -19.73 -4.70
CA ARG A 128 12.76 -18.34 -4.77
C ARG A 128 11.64 -17.35 -4.42
N LEU A 129 10.64 -17.78 -3.64
CA LEU A 129 9.60 -16.92 -3.12
C LEU A 129 10.23 -15.85 -2.21
N ALA A 130 9.95 -14.58 -2.49
CA ALA A 130 10.48 -13.45 -1.74
C ALA A 130 9.42 -12.56 -1.11
N GLY A 131 8.18 -12.65 -1.57
CA GLY A 131 7.10 -11.83 -1.04
C GLY A 131 5.72 -12.44 -1.36
N LEU A 132 4.86 -12.45 -0.35
CA LEU A 132 3.46 -12.86 -0.43
C LEU A 132 2.59 -11.70 0.06
N GLY A 133 1.81 -11.10 -0.85
CA GLY A 133 0.84 -10.05 -0.53
C GLY A 133 -0.53 -10.62 -0.22
N CYS A 134 -1.30 -9.85 0.53
CA CYS A 134 -2.69 -10.12 0.85
C CYS A 134 -3.66 -9.21 0.09
N ARG A 135 -4.96 -9.48 0.21
CA ARG A 135 -6.02 -8.65 -0.35
C ARG A 135 -6.32 -7.49 0.58
N VAL A 136 -6.31 -6.27 0.03
CA VAL A 136 -6.66 -5.07 0.79
C VAL A 136 -8.13 -4.74 0.57
N VAL A 137 -8.87 -4.58 1.66
CA VAL A 137 -10.28 -4.18 1.65
C VAL A 137 -10.47 -2.89 2.44
N GLY A 138 -11.52 -2.13 2.14
CA GLY A 138 -11.91 -0.99 2.96
C GLY A 138 -12.34 -1.44 4.36
N HIS A 139 -12.30 -0.54 5.33
CA HIS A 139 -12.65 -0.88 6.73
C HIS A 139 -14.10 -1.33 6.89
N GLY A 140 -15.02 -0.80 6.07
CA GLY A 140 -16.42 -1.24 5.97
C GLY A 140 -17.34 -0.58 6.99
N ASP A 141 -16.97 -0.58 8.27
CA ASP A 141 -17.81 -0.07 9.36
C ASP A 141 -17.42 1.35 9.76
N GLY A 142 -18.41 2.18 10.09
CA GLY A 142 -18.19 3.55 10.59
C GLY A 142 -17.58 4.52 9.58
N ILE A 143 -17.64 4.19 8.28
CA ILE A 143 -17.09 5.05 7.23
C ILE A 143 -18.10 6.11 6.77
N SER A 144 -17.59 7.30 6.42
CA SER A 144 -18.40 8.37 5.84
C SER A 144 -18.83 8.04 4.41
N THR A 145 -19.86 8.73 3.91
CA THR A 145 -20.28 8.61 2.49
C THR A 145 -19.11 8.89 1.54
N THR A 146 -18.24 9.84 1.86
CA THR A 146 -17.05 10.13 1.05
C THR A 146 -16.09 8.96 1.00
N GLU A 147 -15.77 8.35 2.14
CA GLU A 147 -14.91 7.14 2.20
C GLU A 147 -15.50 6.00 1.38
N SER A 148 -16.82 5.75 1.50
CA SER A 148 -17.54 4.73 0.73
C SER A 148 -17.47 4.97 -0.78
N ILE A 149 -17.55 6.25 -1.21
CA ILE A 149 -17.36 6.64 -2.62
C ILE A 149 -15.93 6.36 -3.07
N LEU A 150 -14.92 6.73 -2.28
CA LEU A 150 -13.51 6.53 -2.60
C LEU A 150 -13.15 5.03 -2.65
N ASP A 151 -13.69 4.22 -1.75
CA ASP A 151 -13.57 2.75 -1.82
C ASP A 151 -14.18 2.20 -3.11
N SER A 152 -15.40 2.63 -3.44
CA SER A 152 -16.07 2.23 -4.68
C SER A 152 -15.30 2.67 -5.93
N THR A 153 -14.55 3.78 -5.84
CA THR A 153 -13.68 4.26 -6.91
C THR A 153 -12.47 3.33 -7.11
N LEU A 154 -11.81 2.90 -6.02
CA LEU A 154 -10.70 1.93 -6.09
C LEU A 154 -11.17 0.55 -6.59
N ASP A 155 -12.37 0.15 -6.22
CA ASP A 155 -12.99 -1.09 -6.68
C ASP A 155 -13.40 -1.05 -8.17
N SER A 156 -13.51 0.16 -8.73
CA SER A 156 -13.82 0.32 -10.17
C SER A 156 -12.66 -0.17 -11.03
N PRO A 157 -12.95 -0.80 -12.18
CA PRO A 157 -11.94 -1.16 -13.16
C PRO A 157 -11.03 0.01 -13.58
N LEU A 158 -11.48 1.26 -13.47
CA LEU A 158 -10.73 2.46 -13.86
C LEU A 158 -9.98 3.13 -12.69
N GLY A 159 -10.36 2.85 -11.46
CA GLY A 159 -9.73 3.42 -10.26
C GLY A 159 -8.63 2.57 -9.67
N GLY A 160 -8.82 1.24 -9.67
CA GLY A 160 -7.82 0.29 -9.25
C GLY A 160 -6.91 -0.08 -10.42
N SER A 161 -5.61 0.12 -10.29
CA SER A 161 -4.68 -0.48 -11.24
C SER A 161 -4.70 -2.01 -11.05
N THR A 162 -4.03 -2.76 -11.95
CA THR A 162 -3.71 -4.18 -11.70
C THR A 162 -2.70 -4.36 -10.55
N GLY A 163 -2.49 -3.30 -9.76
CA GLY A 163 -1.52 -3.20 -8.68
C GLY A 163 -2.00 -3.85 -7.38
N GLN A 164 -1.27 -3.55 -6.34
CA GLN A 164 -1.41 -4.16 -5.01
C GLN A 164 -2.79 -3.96 -4.35
N PHE A 165 -3.51 -2.90 -4.70
CA PHE A 165 -4.85 -2.60 -4.16
C PHE A 165 -6.00 -3.01 -5.08
N ALA A 166 -5.72 -3.66 -6.21
CA ALA A 166 -6.74 -4.14 -7.11
C ALA A 166 -7.52 -5.30 -6.50
N ARG A 167 -8.81 -5.40 -6.81
CA ARG A 167 -9.57 -6.62 -6.54
C ARG A 167 -9.02 -7.77 -7.39
N PHE A 168 -8.74 -8.88 -6.75
CA PHE A 168 -8.38 -10.13 -7.39
C PHE A 168 -9.05 -11.29 -6.64
N GLY A 169 -9.45 -12.32 -7.38
CA GLY A 169 -10.15 -13.50 -6.85
C GLY A 169 -9.28 -14.75 -6.79
N GLU A 170 -8.09 -14.71 -7.43
CA GLU A 170 -7.23 -15.88 -7.57
C GLU A 170 -5.84 -15.61 -6.99
N GLU A 171 -5.26 -16.65 -6.43
CA GLU A 171 -3.87 -16.67 -6.02
C GLU A 171 -2.96 -16.73 -7.25
N GLY A 172 -1.85 -16.01 -7.21
CA GLY A 172 -0.93 -16.02 -8.33
C GLY A 172 0.20 -15.01 -8.22
N PRO A 173 1.09 -15.00 -9.23
CA PRO A 173 2.21 -14.07 -9.26
C PRO A 173 1.72 -12.62 -9.33
N THR A 174 2.48 -11.71 -8.71
CA THR A 174 2.20 -10.28 -8.72
C THR A 174 3.46 -9.47 -8.99
N ASN A 175 3.28 -8.25 -9.47
CA ASN A 175 4.40 -7.33 -9.64
C ASN A 175 4.79 -6.62 -8.34
N VAL A 176 3.80 -6.33 -7.49
CA VAL A 176 3.98 -5.64 -6.21
C VAL A 176 2.96 -6.22 -5.23
N PRO A 177 3.38 -7.00 -4.25
CA PRO A 177 2.51 -7.51 -3.21
C PRO A 177 2.10 -6.39 -2.25
N ALA A 178 0.86 -6.40 -1.75
CA ALA A 178 0.39 -5.46 -0.74
C ALA A 178 0.55 -6.05 0.66
N PHE A 179 0.97 -5.25 1.63
CA PHE A 179 1.13 -5.68 3.02
C PHE A 179 1.79 -7.05 3.11
N ALA A 180 2.98 -7.12 2.52
CA ALA A 180 3.59 -8.38 2.18
C ALA A 180 4.36 -9.01 3.36
N LEU A 181 4.22 -10.31 3.48
CA LEU A 181 5.19 -11.16 4.16
C LEU A 181 6.37 -11.35 3.21
N HIS A 182 7.55 -10.92 3.63
CA HIS A 182 8.79 -11.01 2.86
C HIS A 182 9.81 -11.94 3.51
N SER A 183 10.57 -12.67 2.69
CA SER A 183 11.80 -13.31 3.14
C SER A 183 12.87 -12.26 3.46
N ARG A 184 13.39 -12.22 4.70
CA ARG A 184 14.50 -11.35 5.10
C ARG A 184 15.71 -11.53 4.19
N LYS A 185 16.11 -12.78 3.94
CA LYS A 185 17.22 -13.14 3.05
C LYS A 185 17.04 -12.54 1.64
N ALA A 186 15.82 -12.53 1.10
CA ALA A 186 15.57 -11.97 -0.22
C ALA A 186 15.68 -10.43 -0.22
N ILE A 187 15.21 -9.76 0.85
CA ILE A 187 15.36 -8.30 1.00
C ILE A 187 16.85 -7.94 1.11
N GLU A 188 17.59 -8.62 1.97
CA GLU A 188 19.03 -8.40 2.17
C GLU A 188 19.83 -8.64 0.89
N ALA A 189 19.45 -9.64 0.08
CA ALA A 189 20.10 -9.94 -1.21
C ALA A 189 19.97 -8.83 -2.27
N VAL A 190 19.10 -7.84 -2.01
CA VAL A 190 18.92 -6.66 -2.87
C VAL A 190 19.17 -5.35 -2.12
N ASP A 191 19.93 -5.38 -1.02
CA ASP A 191 20.34 -4.22 -0.21
C ASP A 191 19.17 -3.43 0.40
N GLY A 192 18.10 -4.12 0.82
CA GLY A 192 16.96 -3.49 1.52
C GLY A 192 16.14 -2.56 0.63
N TRP A 193 15.53 -1.53 1.25
CA TRP A 193 14.73 -0.51 0.57
C TRP A 193 15.58 0.67 0.12
N ASP A 194 15.34 1.18 -1.08
CA ASP A 194 15.97 2.43 -1.57
C ASP A 194 15.33 3.64 -0.88
N GLU A 195 16.10 4.29 -0.01
CA GLU A 195 15.66 5.42 0.81
C GLU A 195 15.37 6.69 0.00
N SER A 196 15.79 6.74 -1.26
CA SER A 196 15.44 7.84 -2.16
C SER A 196 13.96 7.80 -2.59
N PHE A 197 13.29 6.64 -2.47
CA PHE A 197 11.87 6.46 -2.79
C PHE A 197 10.99 6.66 -1.55
N LEU A 198 10.65 7.89 -1.21
CA LEU A 198 9.76 8.18 -0.06
C LEU A 198 8.33 7.63 -0.22
N THR A 199 7.90 7.37 -1.46
CA THR A 199 6.68 6.66 -1.82
C THR A 199 6.98 5.72 -2.98
N SER A 200 6.24 4.63 -3.14
CA SER A 200 6.47 3.56 -4.12
C SER A 200 7.78 2.78 -3.90
N GLN A 201 8.35 2.84 -2.69
CA GLN A 201 9.50 2.04 -2.26
C GLN A 201 9.22 0.53 -2.38
N ASP A 202 7.98 0.11 -2.18
CA ASP A 202 7.48 -1.25 -2.40
C ASP A 202 7.58 -1.67 -3.88
N SER A 203 7.26 -0.75 -4.79
CA SER A 203 7.40 -0.99 -6.22
C SER A 203 8.87 -1.10 -6.64
N ASP A 204 9.75 -0.24 -6.10
CA ASP A 204 11.19 -0.31 -6.36
C ASP A 204 11.78 -1.64 -5.84
N LEU A 205 11.53 -1.98 -4.57
CA LEU A 205 11.98 -3.25 -3.98
C LEU A 205 11.50 -4.44 -4.81
N SER A 206 10.23 -4.47 -5.17
CA SER A 206 9.64 -5.56 -5.96
C SER A 206 10.32 -5.71 -7.32
N MET A 207 10.66 -4.62 -7.99
CA MET A 207 11.38 -4.66 -9.27
C MET A 207 12.82 -5.17 -9.10
N ARG A 208 13.51 -4.80 -8.02
CA ARG A 208 14.87 -5.30 -7.71
C ARG A 208 14.85 -6.79 -7.38
N LEU A 209 13.91 -7.25 -6.53
CA LEU A 209 13.72 -8.66 -6.23
C LEU A 209 13.48 -9.49 -7.50
N ARG A 210 12.55 -9.04 -8.35
CA ARG A 210 12.26 -9.74 -9.62
C ARG A 210 13.44 -9.75 -10.57
N LYS A 211 14.22 -8.67 -10.64
CA LYS A 211 15.45 -8.60 -11.44
C LYS A 211 16.50 -9.57 -10.92
N ALA A 212 16.57 -9.78 -9.62
CA ALA A 212 17.44 -10.78 -8.99
C ALA A 212 16.92 -12.23 -9.14
N GLY A 213 15.78 -12.44 -9.82
CA GLY A 213 15.20 -13.75 -10.11
C GLY A 213 14.32 -14.31 -8.99
N PHE A 214 13.94 -13.51 -8.02
CA PHE A 214 12.93 -13.87 -7.03
C PHE A 214 11.52 -13.77 -7.60
N VAL A 215 10.58 -14.49 -6.97
CA VAL A 215 9.16 -14.46 -7.34
C VAL A 215 8.33 -13.84 -6.22
N LEU A 216 7.29 -13.11 -6.62
CA LEU A 216 6.34 -12.45 -5.73
C LEU A 216 4.94 -12.96 -6.04
N PHE A 217 4.20 -13.28 -4.99
CA PHE A 217 2.85 -13.81 -5.06
C PHE A 217 1.85 -12.93 -4.31
N ARG A 218 0.58 -13.15 -4.58
CA ARG A 218 -0.55 -12.58 -3.82
C ARG A 218 -1.62 -13.65 -3.60
N THR A 219 -2.30 -13.58 -2.46
CA THR A 219 -3.41 -14.47 -2.13
C THR A 219 -4.68 -13.69 -1.79
N PRO A 220 -5.85 -14.10 -2.30
CA PRO A 220 -7.13 -13.49 -1.94
C PRO A 220 -7.71 -14.02 -0.63
N THR A 221 -7.15 -15.12 -0.09
CA THR A 221 -7.69 -15.79 1.11
C THR A 221 -7.38 -15.04 2.38
N VAL A 222 -6.30 -14.26 2.40
CA VAL A 222 -5.91 -13.41 3.53
C VAL A 222 -6.21 -11.96 3.21
N THR A 223 -6.83 -11.25 4.15
CA THR A 223 -7.26 -9.87 3.96
C THR A 223 -6.70 -8.95 5.03
N VAL A 224 -6.45 -7.69 4.62
CA VAL A 224 -6.16 -6.57 5.51
C VAL A 224 -7.22 -5.52 5.31
N LYS A 225 -7.85 -5.07 6.40
CA LYS A 225 -8.71 -3.89 6.39
C LYS A 225 -7.85 -2.64 6.50
N MET A 226 -8.07 -1.68 5.63
CA MET A 226 -7.32 -0.43 5.63
C MET A 226 -8.27 0.76 5.59
N ARG A 227 -8.05 1.75 6.46
CA ARG A 227 -8.78 3.01 6.37
C ARG A 227 -8.33 3.80 5.16
N ARG A 228 -9.31 4.32 4.44
CA ARG A 228 -9.10 5.09 3.22
C ARG A 228 -9.00 6.59 3.52
N ARG A 229 -8.82 7.38 2.47
CA ARG A 229 -8.88 8.85 2.58
C ARG A 229 -10.31 9.30 2.88
N THR A 230 -10.43 10.30 3.74
CA THR A 230 -11.72 10.82 4.23
C THR A 230 -12.24 12.02 3.43
N SER A 231 -11.42 12.59 2.53
CA SER A 231 -11.77 13.77 1.75
C SER A 231 -11.27 13.71 0.30
N PHE A 232 -12.00 14.38 -0.61
CA PHE A 232 -11.59 14.52 -2.01
C PHE A 232 -10.28 15.30 -2.17
N LYS A 233 -9.98 16.25 -1.24
CA LYS A 233 -8.71 16.98 -1.24
C LYS A 233 -7.54 16.02 -0.98
N SER A 234 -7.61 15.24 0.09
CA SER A 234 -6.56 14.24 0.41
C SER A 234 -6.43 13.17 -0.67
N TRP A 235 -7.55 12.79 -1.32
CA TRP A 235 -7.58 11.90 -2.47
C TRP A 235 -6.81 12.46 -3.68
N PHE A 236 -7.05 13.72 -4.05
CA PHE A 236 -6.33 14.38 -5.14
C PHE A 236 -4.83 14.50 -4.85
N LEU A 237 -4.46 14.93 -3.62
CA LEU A 237 -3.06 15.05 -3.21
C LEU A 237 -2.34 13.69 -3.23
N MET A 238 -3.01 12.65 -2.78
CA MET A 238 -2.53 11.27 -2.87
C MET A 238 -2.31 10.86 -4.34
N SER A 239 -3.29 11.12 -5.20
CA SER A 239 -3.22 10.79 -6.63
C SER A 239 -2.02 11.47 -7.30
N HIS A 240 -1.82 12.77 -7.05
CA HIS A 240 -0.67 13.51 -7.53
C HIS A 240 0.66 12.92 -7.02
N ARG A 241 0.74 12.57 -5.72
CA ARG A 241 1.94 11.94 -5.14
C ARG A 241 2.25 10.61 -5.82
N TYR A 242 1.26 9.76 -6.04
CA TYR A 242 1.46 8.49 -6.73
C TYR A 242 1.91 8.69 -8.19
N GLY A 243 1.35 9.67 -8.91
CA GLY A 243 1.80 10.02 -10.26
C GLY A 243 3.26 10.47 -10.29
N PHE A 244 3.65 11.38 -9.39
CA PHE A 244 5.03 11.87 -9.26
C PHE A 244 6.03 10.72 -9.06
N TRP A 245 5.78 9.87 -8.05
CA TRP A 245 6.68 8.75 -7.75
C TRP A 245 6.62 7.64 -8.79
N ARG A 246 5.47 7.48 -9.48
CA ARG A 246 5.37 6.56 -10.62
C ARG A 246 6.36 6.93 -11.71
N THR A 247 6.52 8.20 -12.03
CA THR A 247 7.53 8.65 -12.99
C THR A 247 8.95 8.27 -12.54
N LYS A 248 9.29 8.46 -11.25
CA LYS A 248 10.61 8.05 -10.74
C LYS A 248 10.83 6.54 -10.85
N VAL A 249 9.79 5.75 -10.52
CA VAL A 249 9.87 4.28 -10.70
C VAL A 249 10.05 3.91 -12.16
N LEU A 250 9.33 4.54 -13.11
CA LEU A 250 9.45 4.24 -14.53
C LEU A 250 10.80 4.62 -15.11
N LEU A 251 11.39 5.72 -14.65
CA LEU A 251 12.75 6.13 -15.07
C LEU A 251 13.82 5.14 -14.60
N LYS A 252 13.67 4.57 -13.40
CA LYS A 252 14.59 3.56 -12.85
C LYS A 252 14.29 2.15 -13.37
N HIS A 253 13.01 1.82 -13.55
CA HIS A 253 12.50 0.51 -13.95
C HIS A 253 11.53 0.60 -15.13
N PRO A 254 11.98 0.83 -16.38
CA PRO A 254 11.08 1.00 -17.54
C PRO A 254 10.12 -0.19 -17.77
N ARG A 255 10.55 -1.41 -17.41
CA ARG A 255 9.69 -2.62 -17.51
C ARG A 255 8.48 -2.62 -16.57
N ARG A 256 8.40 -1.67 -15.61
CA ARG A 256 7.24 -1.50 -14.70
C ARG A 256 6.08 -0.78 -15.38
N ILE A 257 6.23 -0.37 -16.62
CA ILE A 257 5.17 0.33 -17.36
C ILE A 257 3.88 -0.50 -17.41
N VAL A 258 2.76 0.13 -17.05
CA VAL A 258 1.42 -0.40 -17.21
C VAL A 258 0.67 0.60 -18.09
N PHE A 259 0.44 0.24 -19.33
CA PHE A 259 -0.12 1.13 -20.35
C PHE A 259 -1.41 1.80 -19.89
N ARG A 260 -2.26 1.05 -19.18
CA ARG A 260 -3.53 1.54 -18.66
C ARG A 260 -3.39 2.72 -17.67
N GLU A 261 -2.31 2.75 -16.87
CA GLU A 261 -2.03 3.86 -15.96
C GLU A 261 -1.71 5.17 -16.72
N LEU A 262 -1.28 5.07 -17.97
CA LEU A 262 -0.92 6.20 -18.82
C LEU A 262 -2.06 6.67 -19.74
N LEU A 263 -3.19 5.95 -19.79
CA LEU A 263 -4.32 6.31 -20.66
C LEU A 263 -4.82 7.76 -20.48
N PRO A 264 -4.95 8.29 -19.23
CA PRO A 264 -5.35 9.70 -19.06
C PRO A 264 -4.34 10.68 -19.64
N LEU A 265 -3.04 10.39 -19.51
CA LEU A 265 -1.97 11.20 -20.11
C LEU A 265 -2.02 11.16 -21.64
N PHE A 266 -2.21 9.98 -22.24
CA PHE A 266 -2.38 9.86 -23.69
C PHE A 266 -3.63 10.58 -24.17
N GLY A 267 -4.75 10.48 -23.44
CA GLY A 267 -5.97 11.24 -23.73
C GLY A 267 -5.73 12.75 -23.74
N LEU A 268 -4.96 13.26 -22.77
CA LEU A 268 -4.58 14.68 -22.73
C LEU A 268 -3.69 15.05 -23.93
N ILE A 269 -2.68 14.26 -24.26
CA ILE A 269 -1.79 14.52 -25.40
C ILE A 269 -2.58 14.55 -26.71
N ILE A 270 -3.48 13.57 -26.93
CA ILE A 270 -4.33 13.51 -28.12
C ILE A 270 -5.26 14.74 -28.17
N THR A 271 -5.85 15.13 -27.05
CA THR A 271 -6.72 16.32 -26.98
C THR A 271 -5.96 17.58 -27.38
N LEU A 272 -4.76 17.78 -26.83
CA LEU A 272 -3.90 18.92 -27.18
C LEU A 272 -3.49 18.88 -28.66
N PHE A 273 -3.08 17.74 -29.19
CA PHE A 273 -2.73 17.59 -30.59
C PHE A 273 -3.92 17.93 -31.53
N LEU A 274 -5.10 17.36 -31.26
CA LEU A 274 -6.29 17.63 -32.05
C LEU A 274 -6.73 19.10 -31.97
N SER A 275 -6.49 19.79 -30.85
CA SER A 275 -6.80 21.20 -30.69
C SER A 275 -5.95 22.08 -31.62
N THR A 276 -4.73 21.68 -31.96
CA THR A 276 -3.87 22.40 -32.93
C THR A 276 -4.38 22.26 -34.37
N MET A 277 -5.08 21.14 -34.68
CA MET A 277 -5.66 20.91 -35.99
C MET A 277 -7.00 21.66 -36.16
N LYS A 278 -7.95 21.34 -35.30
CA LYS A 278 -9.27 22.02 -35.20
C LYS A 278 -9.80 21.87 -33.78
N LEU A 279 -10.18 22.96 -33.14
CA LEU A 279 -10.68 22.97 -31.76
C LEU A 279 -11.86 22.00 -31.55
N LYS A 280 -12.76 21.86 -32.54
CA LYS A 280 -13.87 20.91 -32.46
C LYS A 280 -13.43 19.45 -32.39
N LEU A 281 -12.29 19.07 -32.95
CA LEU A 281 -11.77 17.70 -32.86
C LEU A 281 -11.29 17.36 -31.46
N ALA A 282 -10.81 18.35 -30.69
CA ALA A 282 -10.41 18.16 -29.30
C ALA A 282 -11.58 17.74 -28.39
N LEU A 283 -12.83 18.00 -28.81
CA LEU A 283 -14.01 17.55 -28.07
C LEU A 283 -14.19 16.03 -28.10
N ILE A 284 -13.68 15.33 -29.12
CA ILE A 284 -13.88 13.88 -29.29
C ILE A 284 -13.33 13.09 -28.09
N PRO A 285 -12.04 13.19 -27.72
CA PRO A 285 -11.52 12.46 -26.58
C PRO A 285 -12.15 12.93 -25.24
N ILE A 286 -12.50 14.20 -25.12
CA ILE A 286 -13.17 14.74 -23.92
C ILE A 286 -14.57 14.09 -23.77
N LEU A 287 -15.39 14.09 -24.83
CA LEU A 287 -16.73 13.50 -24.81
C LEU A 287 -16.65 11.98 -24.59
N ALA A 288 -15.69 11.30 -25.22
CA ALA A 288 -15.47 9.87 -24.98
C ALA A 288 -15.15 9.59 -23.51
N TYR A 289 -14.26 10.38 -22.88
CA TYR A 289 -13.95 10.26 -21.47
C TYR A 289 -15.16 10.53 -20.56
N LEU A 290 -15.93 11.58 -20.83
CA LEU A 290 -17.15 11.88 -20.11
C LEU A 290 -18.19 10.76 -20.26
N GLY A 291 -18.31 10.18 -21.46
CA GLY A 291 -19.17 9.01 -21.71
C GLY A 291 -18.76 7.80 -20.86
N VAL A 292 -17.47 7.53 -20.74
CA VAL A 292 -16.95 6.47 -19.86
C VAL A 292 -17.28 6.76 -18.39
N LEU A 293 -17.06 7.98 -17.91
CA LEU A 293 -17.41 8.38 -16.54
C LEU A 293 -18.92 8.24 -16.28
N PHE A 294 -19.75 8.60 -17.25
CA PHE A 294 -21.22 8.44 -17.17
C PHE A 294 -21.61 6.96 -17.02
N LEU A 295 -21.03 6.07 -17.82
CA LEU A 295 -21.28 4.62 -17.71
C LEU A 295 -20.85 4.06 -16.35
N VAL A 296 -19.73 4.53 -15.82
CA VAL A 296 -19.30 4.19 -14.46
C VAL A 296 -20.31 4.69 -13.43
N GLY A 297 -20.84 5.90 -13.59
CA GLY A 297 -21.90 6.42 -12.72
C GLY A 297 -23.13 5.52 -12.71
N ILE A 298 -23.62 5.13 -13.89
CA ILE A 298 -24.76 4.20 -14.03
C ILE A 298 -24.48 2.87 -13.32
N SER A 299 -23.27 2.34 -13.41
CA SER A 299 -22.90 1.09 -12.73
C SER A 299 -23.02 1.16 -11.20
N GLN A 300 -23.05 2.36 -10.62
CA GLN A 300 -23.19 2.59 -9.18
C GLN A 300 -24.65 2.78 -8.71
N LEU A 301 -25.65 2.69 -9.57
CA LEU A 301 -27.05 2.94 -9.21
C LEU A 301 -27.52 2.14 -7.99
N ARG A 302 -27.05 0.89 -7.83
CA ARG A 302 -27.40 0.03 -6.68
C ARG A 302 -26.86 0.54 -5.35
N LYS A 303 -25.82 1.41 -5.37
CA LYS A 303 -25.22 2.00 -4.16
C LYS A 303 -25.81 3.37 -3.79
N GLY A 304 -26.73 3.89 -4.64
CA GLY A 304 -27.45 5.14 -4.41
C GLY A 304 -26.85 6.36 -5.11
N ILE A 305 -27.62 7.45 -5.11
CA ILE A 305 -27.33 8.69 -5.82
C ILE A 305 -25.94 9.29 -5.49
N PRO A 306 -25.47 9.33 -4.23
CA PRO A 306 -24.13 9.84 -3.93
C PRO A 306 -23.02 9.12 -4.69
N HIS A 307 -23.14 7.80 -4.89
CA HIS A 307 -22.15 7.00 -5.64
C HIS A 307 -22.23 7.22 -7.15
N VAL A 308 -23.43 7.42 -7.69
CA VAL A 308 -23.64 7.70 -9.13
C VAL A 308 -22.85 8.93 -9.58
N PHE A 309 -22.79 9.97 -8.77
CA PHE A 309 -22.02 11.20 -9.08
C PHE A 309 -20.64 11.20 -8.46
N GLY A 310 -20.50 10.70 -7.24
CA GLY A 310 -19.26 10.74 -6.46
C GLY A 310 -18.15 9.87 -7.05
N VAL A 311 -18.46 8.66 -7.54
CA VAL A 311 -17.46 7.76 -8.12
C VAL A 311 -16.88 8.31 -9.42
N PRO A 312 -17.67 8.78 -10.43
CA PRO A 312 -17.12 9.47 -11.59
C PRO A 312 -16.29 10.70 -11.25
N PHE A 313 -16.75 11.52 -10.30
CA PHE A 313 -16.02 12.70 -9.84
C PHE A 313 -14.67 12.34 -9.21
N SER A 314 -14.63 11.34 -8.32
CA SER A 314 -13.40 10.89 -7.69
C SER A 314 -12.45 10.20 -8.67
N LEU A 315 -12.95 9.52 -9.72
CA LEU A 315 -12.14 9.03 -10.84
C LEU A 315 -11.50 10.17 -11.62
N ALA A 316 -12.26 11.21 -11.93
CA ALA A 316 -11.72 12.39 -12.62
C ALA A 316 -10.61 13.06 -11.79
N LEU A 317 -10.81 13.21 -10.48
CA LEU A 317 -9.76 13.71 -9.57
C LEU A 317 -8.53 12.80 -9.56
N LEU A 318 -8.73 11.48 -9.49
CA LEU A 318 -7.65 10.49 -9.52
C LEU A 318 -6.82 10.61 -10.80
N HIS A 319 -7.48 10.57 -11.96
CA HIS A 319 -6.80 10.62 -13.25
C HIS A 319 -6.09 11.96 -13.47
N THR A 320 -6.72 13.07 -13.10
CA THR A 320 -6.13 14.41 -13.21
C THR A 320 -4.95 14.57 -12.28
N GLY A 321 -5.11 14.24 -11.00
CA GLY A 321 -4.04 14.32 -10.01
C GLY A 321 -2.85 13.46 -10.40
N PHE A 322 -3.11 12.21 -10.81
CA PHE A 322 -2.06 11.29 -11.24
C PHE A 322 -1.32 11.78 -12.50
N THR A 323 -2.05 12.29 -13.50
CA THR A 323 -1.46 12.83 -14.74
C THR A 323 -0.58 14.05 -14.46
N ILE A 324 -1.07 15.00 -13.64
CA ILE A 324 -0.26 16.15 -13.20
C ILE A 324 0.97 15.68 -12.44
N GLY A 325 0.81 14.69 -11.57
CA GLY A 325 1.92 14.08 -10.84
C GLY A 325 2.96 13.44 -11.76
N LEU A 326 2.53 12.72 -12.81
CA LEU A 326 3.45 12.14 -13.81
C LEU A 326 4.30 13.22 -14.48
N LEU A 327 3.69 14.32 -14.91
CA LEU A 327 4.39 15.44 -15.54
C LEU A 327 5.33 16.15 -14.56
N ASP A 328 4.86 16.40 -13.35
CA ASP A 328 5.65 16.99 -12.28
C ASP A 328 6.89 16.15 -11.94
N GLY A 329 6.74 14.81 -11.94
CA GLY A 329 7.84 13.87 -11.73
C GLY A 329 8.92 13.89 -12.82
N LEU A 330 8.62 14.35 -14.04
CA LEU A 330 9.61 14.55 -15.09
C LEU A 330 10.47 15.82 -14.83
N ILE A 331 9.85 16.87 -14.26
CA ILE A 331 10.47 18.18 -14.11
C ILE A 331 11.22 18.27 -12.76
N ARG A 332 10.62 17.85 -11.67
CA ARG A 332 11.21 17.97 -10.33
C ARG A 332 12.01 16.74 -9.92
N LYS A 333 13.17 16.96 -9.28
CA LYS A 333 14.02 15.88 -8.76
C LYS A 333 13.42 15.20 -7.53
N GLY A 334 12.74 15.96 -6.67
CA GLY A 334 12.14 15.45 -5.43
C GLY A 334 10.82 16.15 -5.10
N ARG A 335 10.05 15.56 -4.19
CA ARG A 335 8.80 16.09 -3.67
C ARG A 335 8.78 15.93 -2.15
N LYS A 336 8.50 17.03 -1.42
CA LYS A 336 8.22 16.95 0.01
C LYS A 336 6.89 16.24 0.24
N SER A 337 6.85 15.31 1.17
CA SER A 337 5.65 14.55 1.51
C SER A 337 4.94 15.22 2.70
N ASN A 338 4.20 16.31 2.43
CA ASN A 338 3.44 17.04 3.45
C ASN A 338 1.95 16.65 3.48
N ASP A 339 1.56 15.62 2.76
CA ASP A 339 0.19 15.16 2.54
C ASP A 339 -0.08 13.78 3.18
N ARG A 340 0.64 13.51 4.26
CA ARG A 340 0.46 12.33 5.13
C ARG A 340 0.02 12.77 6.51
#